data_9eac04fb560c1bd168ce2adbc7f1a409
#
_entry.id   9eac04fb560c1bd168ce2adbc7f1a409
#
_cell.length_a   1.000
_cell.length_b   1.000
_cell.length_c   1.000
_cell.angle_alpha   90.00
_cell.angle_beta   90.00
_cell.angle_gamma   90.00
#
_symmetry.space_group_name_H-M   'P 1'
#
loop_
_entity.id
_entity.type
_entity.pdbx_description
1 polymer ?
#
loop_
_entity_poly.entity_id
_entity_poly.type
_entity_poly.pdbx_seq_one_letter_code
_entity_poly.pdbx_strand_id
1 'polypeptide(L)'
;MPIRMLARGLLPAALAIVLAGCAGTTGHATAEGAAAANATTSADSLAQTRWELTRWTAPDGSPRSIPHGDNGEPIQLVFLAHDNQYRVNGFSGCNRYMGSYKLQAGKLSISTPASTRMACASPERAQLEVAYLKALADIRSFTLDSGSTPRHLTFNVSGGDVLEFARRQDPPTPQ
;
A
#
# COMPACT_ATOMS: atom_id res chain seq x y z
N MET A 1 31.26 -27.30 -58.42
CA MET A 1 32.66 -27.71 -58.63
C MET A 1 33.56 -26.81 -57.81
N PRO A 2 34.63 -27.28 -57.21
CA PRO A 2 34.92 -28.53 -56.49
C PRO A 2 35.19 -28.26 -54.99
N ILE A 3 34.86 -29.14 -54.07
CA ILE A 3 35.53 -30.36 -53.59
C ILE A 3 36.81 -30.10 -52.78
N ARG A 4 36.79 -30.73 -51.57
CA ARG A 4 37.91 -31.32 -50.79
C ARG A 4 38.34 -30.50 -49.55
N MET A 5 38.78 -31.09 -48.49
CA MET A 5 38.81 -32.43 -47.89
C MET A 5 39.29 -32.26 -46.47
N LEU A 6 38.69 -33.04 -45.58
CA LEU A 6 39.28 -33.87 -44.52
C LEU A 6 40.58 -33.44 -43.83
N ALA A 7 40.53 -33.36 -42.50
CA ALA A 7 41.54 -34.04 -41.69
C ALA A 7 40.98 -34.36 -40.29
N ARG A 8 41.08 -35.62 -39.97
CA ARG A 8 40.88 -36.28 -38.67
C ARG A 8 42.02 -35.91 -37.70
N GLY A 9 41.73 -35.78 -36.44
CA GLY A 9 42.75 -35.78 -35.39
C GLY A 9 42.14 -36.33 -34.10
N LEU A 10 42.55 -37.55 -33.74
CA LEU A 10 42.19 -38.30 -32.56
C LEU A 10 42.97 -37.79 -31.30
N LEU A 11 42.24 -37.74 -30.17
CA LEU A 11 42.54 -38.06 -28.76
C LEU A 11 44.03 -38.11 -28.29
N PRO A 12 44.34 -37.94 -26.98
CA PRO A 12 43.69 -38.62 -25.85
C PRO A 12 43.46 -37.83 -24.55
N ALA A 13 42.79 -38.53 -23.67
CA ALA A 13 42.46 -38.27 -22.28
C ALA A 13 43.65 -37.96 -21.38
N ALA A 14 43.43 -37.08 -20.40
CA ALA A 14 44.15 -37.12 -19.12
C ALA A 14 43.19 -36.74 -17.98
N LEU A 15 42.90 -37.75 -17.19
CA LEU A 15 42.20 -37.72 -15.90
C LEU A 15 43.16 -37.18 -14.83
N ALA A 16 42.82 -36.10 -14.17
CA ALA A 16 43.49 -35.67 -12.94
C ALA A 16 42.43 -35.26 -11.91
N ILE A 17 42.23 -36.20 -10.96
CA ILE A 17 41.51 -35.99 -9.70
C ILE A 17 42.48 -35.26 -8.77
N VAL A 18 42.09 -34.10 -8.28
CA VAL A 18 42.73 -33.52 -7.09
C VAL A 18 41.62 -33.17 -6.08
N LEU A 19 41.56 -33.97 -5.03
CA LEU A 19 40.92 -33.68 -3.76
C LEU A 19 41.84 -32.72 -3.03
N ALA A 20 41.30 -31.65 -2.45
CA ALA A 20 41.57 -31.18 -1.10
C ALA A 20 41.16 -29.72 -0.93
N GLY A 21 40.54 -29.44 0.18
CA GLY A 21 40.68 -28.20 0.85
C GLY A 21 39.37 -27.55 1.33
N CYS A 22 38.81 -28.04 2.45
CA CYS A 22 37.99 -27.22 3.32
C CYS A 22 38.86 -26.08 3.86
N ALA A 23 38.59 -24.86 3.49
CA ALA A 23 39.02 -23.68 4.21
C ALA A 23 37.81 -22.82 4.47
N GLY A 24 37.42 -22.67 5.71
CA GLY A 24 36.38 -21.81 6.16
C GLY A 24 36.65 -20.36 5.76
N THR A 25 35.69 -19.72 5.14
CA THR A 25 35.65 -18.31 4.96
C THR A 25 34.51 -17.75 5.75
N THR A 26 34.92 -16.94 6.71
CA THR A 26 34.12 -16.02 7.50
C THR A 26 33.00 -15.41 6.68
N GLY A 27 31.77 -15.64 7.16
CA GLY A 27 30.56 -15.07 6.58
C GLY A 27 30.64 -13.55 6.51
N HIS A 28 30.67 -13.03 5.31
CA HIS A 28 30.16 -11.69 5.06
C HIS A 28 28.65 -11.79 5.20
N ALA A 29 28.13 -11.23 6.28
CA ALA A 29 26.72 -10.87 6.34
C ALA A 29 26.50 -9.81 5.28
N THR A 30 26.13 -10.23 4.07
CA THR A 30 25.46 -9.36 3.14
C THR A 30 24.17 -8.95 3.84
N ALA A 31 24.05 -7.66 4.10
CA ALA A 31 22.78 -7.06 4.43
C ALA A 31 21.81 -7.43 3.29
N GLU A 32 20.99 -8.46 3.53
CA GLU A 32 19.81 -8.69 2.75
C GLU A 32 18.96 -7.46 2.96
N GLY A 33 19.04 -6.57 1.96
CA GLY A 33 18.07 -5.51 1.81
C GLY A 33 16.71 -6.19 1.88
N ALA A 34 15.90 -5.76 2.82
CA ALA A 34 14.52 -6.15 2.91
C ALA A 34 13.88 -5.89 1.54
N ALA A 35 13.85 -6.93 0.72
CA ALA A 35 13.02 -6.96 -0.45
C ALA A 35 11.61 -6.77 0.09
N ALA A 36 11.06 -5.57 -0.07
CA ALA A 36 9.66 -5.31 0.16
C ALA A 36 8.91 -6.39 -0.61
N ALA A 37 8.34 -7.33 0.12
CA ALA A 37 7.51 -8.35 -0.47
C ALA A 37 6.38 -7.61 -1.18
N ASN A 38 6.49 -7.48 -2.48
CA ASN A 38 5.39 -7.19 -3.37
C ASN A 38 4.46 -8.42 -3.34
N ALA A 39 3.87 -8.67 -2.18
CA ALA A 39 2.69 -9.48 -2.11
C ALA A 39 1.71 -8.84 -3.07
N THR A 40 1.21 -9.61 -4.02
CA THR A 40 0.18 -9.17 -4.95
C THR A 40 -1.05 -8.86 -4.11
N THR A 41 -1.11 -7.60 -3.63
CA THR A 41 -2.14 -7.17 -2.70
C THR A 41 -3.42 -7.10 -3.51
N SER A 42 -4.35 -8.01 -3.27
CA SER A 42 -5.67 -8.00 -3.89
C SER A 42 -6.58 -7.00 -3.18
N ALA A 43 -7.68 -6.62 -3.82
CA ALA A 43 -8.68 -5.76 -3.19
C ALA A 43 -9.22 -6.36 -1.87
N ASP A 44 -9.18 -7.70 -1.74
CA ASP A 44 -9.59 -8.43 -0.53
C ASP A 44 -8.68 -8.18 0.67
N SER A 45 -7.40 -7.82 0.45
CA SER A 45 -6.47 -7.53 1.55
C SER A 45 -6.84 -6.28 2.36
N LEU A 46 -7.59 -5.35 1.75
CA LEU A 46 -8.14 -4.18 2.43
C LEU A 46 -9.59 -4.40 2.88
N ALA A 47 -10.26 -5.42 2.34
CA ALA A 47 -11.67 -5.69 2.63
C ALA A 47 -11.91 -5.92 4.13
N GLN A 48 -13.02 -5.42 4.63
CA GLN A 48 -13.45 -5.53 6.03
C GLN A 48 -12.42 -4.95 7.00
N THR A 49 -11.83 -3.81 6.66
CA THR A 49 -10.89 -3.10 7.54
C THR A 49 -11.35 -1.68 7.83
N ARG A 50 -11.05 -1.22 9.04
CA ARG A 50 -11.36 0.14 9.51
C ARG A 50 -10.08 0.84 9.96
N TRP A 51 -9.93 2.07 9.51
CA TRP A 51 -8.76 2.91 9.71
C TRP A 51 -9.16 4.28 10.24
N GLU A 52 -8.35 4.81 11.15
CA GLU A 52 -8.47 6.16 11.67
C GLU A 52 -7.27 6.98 11.21
N LEU A 53 -7.50 8.16 10.64
CA LEU A 53 -6.44 9.09 10.29
C LEU A 53 -5.78 9.62 11.56
N THR A 54 -4.50 9.28 11.74
CA THR A 54 -3.72 9.68 12.93
C THR A 54 -2.73 10.78 12.63
N ARG A 55 -2.31 10.92 11.37
CA ARG A 55 -1.37 11.95 10.93
C ARG A 55 -1.62 12.34 9.49
N TRP A 56 -1.46 13.62 9.22
CA TRP A 56 -1.45 14.16 7.87
C TRP A 56 -0.29 15.13 7.74
N THR A 57 0.64 14.84 6.84
CA THR A 57 1.82 15.66 6.57
C THR A 57 1.65 16.34 5.23
N ALA A 58 1.82 17.64 5.20
CA ALA A 58 1.80 18.44 3.97
C ALA A 58 3.07 18.23 3.14
N PRO A 59 3.11 18.67 1.86
CA PRO A 59 4.26 18.46 0.97
C PRO A 59 5.57 19.08 1.47
N ASP A 60 5.50 20.12 2.29
CA ASP A 60 6.65 20.79 2.92
C ASP A 60 7.12 20.08 4.20
N GLY A 61 6.49 18.95 4.58
CA GLY A 61 6.79 18.19 5.78
C GLY A 61 6.07 18.70 7.04
N SER A 62 5.29 19.78 6.97
CA SER A 62 4.56 20.31 8.11
C SER A 62 3.33 19.43 8.44
N PRO A 63 2.97 19.28 9.74
CA PRO A 63 1.77 18.56 10.12
C PRO A 63 0.52 19.42 9.86
N ARG A 64 -0.50 18.81 9.26
CA ARG A 64 -1.83 19.42 9.20
C ARG A 64 -2.62 19.11 10.47
N SER A 65 -3.42 20.05 10.92
CA SER A 65 -4.37 19.82 12.02
C SER A 65 -5.46 18.86 11.58
N ILE A 66 -5.78 17.88 12.43
CA ILE A 66 -6.82 16.86 12.23
C ILE A 66 -7.82 16.98 13.39
N PRO A 67 -8.74 17.94 13.35
CA PRO A 67 -9.76 18.05 14.38
C PRO A 67 -10.73 16.87 14.30
N HIS A 68 -11.14 16.36 15.46
CA HIS A 68 -12.23 15.41 15.56
C HIS A 68 -13.57 16.10 15.24
N GLY A 69 -14.57 15.32 14.84
CA GLY A 69 -15.95 15.79 14.67
C GLY A 69 -16.54 16.32 15.98
N ASP A 70 -17.73 16.92 15.90
CA ASP A 70 -18.39 17.55 17.06
C ASP A 70 -18.64 16.59 18.22
N ASN A 71 -18.84 15.30 17.91
CA ASN A 71 -19.01 14.24 18.92
C ASN A 71 -17.70 13.53 19.28
N GLY A 72 -16.53 14.12 18.98
CA GLY A 72 -15.24 13.48 19.17
C GLY A 72 -14.94 12.38 18.16
N GLU A 73 -15.74 12.24 17.10
CA GLU A 73 -15.52 11.20 16.07
C GLU A 73 -14.28 11.54 15.24
N PRO A 74 -13.30 10.62 15.14
CA PRO A 74 -12.12 10.83 14.31
C PRO A 74 -12.44 10.70 12.81
N ILE A 75 -11.55 11.21 11.95
CA ILE A 75 -11.60 10.94 10.51
C ILE A 75 -11.37 9.45 10.30
N GLN A 76 -12.29 8.80 9.61
CA GLN A 76 -12.29 7.35 9.40
C GLN A 76 -12.38 6.97 7.94
N LEU A 77 -11.74 5.85 7.61
CA LEU A 77 -11.80 5.17 6.32
C LEU A 77 -12.12 3.69 6.56
N VAL A 78 -13.17 3.20 5.96
CA VAL A 78 -13.62 1.80 6.06
C VAL A 78 -13.65 1.20 4.66
N PHE A 79 -12.98 0.07 4.50
CA PHE A 79 -13.04 -0.73 3.29
C PHE A 79 -14.01 -1.89 3.49
N LEU A 80 -14.91 -2.08 2.55
CA LEU A 80 -15.91 -3.13 2.57
C LEU A 80 -15.89 -3.88 1.24
N ALA A 81 -16.10 -5.19 1.31
CA ALA A 81 -16.34 -6.01 0.13
C ALA A 81 -17.55 -6.93 0.38
N HIS A 82 -18.43 -6.99 -0.60
CA HIS A 82 -19.57 -7.90 -0.62
C HIS A 82 -19.95 -8.14 -2.09
N ASP A 83 -20.12 -9.40 -2.47
CA ASP A 83 -20.51 -9.82 -3.83
C ASP A 83 -19.68 -9.17 -4.94
N ASN A 84 -18.36 -9.16 -4.80
CA ASN A 84 -17.41 -8.50 -5.71
C ASN A 84 -17.59 -6.97 -5.84
N GLN A 85 -18.32 -6.36 -4.93
CA GLN A 85 -18.45 -4.92 -4.83
C GLN A 85 -17.48 -4.40 -3.75
N TYR A 86 -16.54 -3.58 -4.17
CA TYR A 86 -15.53 -2.97 -3.30
C TYR A 86 -15.90 -1.52 -3.01
N ARG A 87 -16.24 -1.23 -1.75
CA ARG A 87 -16.73 0.08 -1.32
C ARG A 87 -15.86 0.67 -0.24
N VAL A 88 -15.77 1.99 -0.23
CA VAL A 88 -15.24 2.75 0.89
C VAL A 88 -16.34 3.61 1.47
N ASN A 89 -16.30 3.79 2.78
CA ASN A 89 -17.08 4.80 3.46
C ASN A 89 -16.30 5.32 4.68
N GLY A 90 -16.81 6.34 5.31
CA GLY A 90 -16.20 6.88 6.51
C GLY A 90 -16.78 8.23 6.91
N PHE A 91 -16.00 8.91 7.74
CA PHE A 91 -16.25 10.25 8.23
C PHE A 91 -15.07 11.14 7.89
N SER A 92 -15.32 12.31 7.30
CA SER A 92 -14.30 13.22 6.76
C SER A 92 -13.89 14.34 7.75
N GLY A 93 -14.38 14.28 8.99
CA GLY A 93 -14.23 15.35 9.98
C GLY A 93 -15.44 16.29 10.07
N CYS A 94 -16.32 16.26 9.07
CA CYS A 94 -17.59 17.00 9.04
C CYS A 94 -18.73 16.10 8.55
N ASN A 95 -18.58 15.50 7.38
CA ASN A 95 -19.62 14.73 6.74
C ASN A 95 -19.26 13.25 6.61
N ARG A 96 -20.27 12.40 6.49
CA ARG A 96 -20.12 11.03 6.07
C ARG A 96 -19.88 10.97 4.58
N TYR A 97 -19.04 10.05 4.12
CA TYR A 97 -18.77 9.85 2.70
C TYR A 97 -18.85 8.38 2.31
N MET A 98 -19.03 8.14 1.03
CA MET A 98 -19.02 6.81 0.43
C MET A 98 -18.45 6.88 -0.99
N GLY A 99 -17.85 5.78 -1.43
CA GLY A 99 -17.31 5.62 -2.76
C GLY A 99 -17.03 4.15 -3.05
N SER A 100 -16.33 3.89 -4.13
CA SER A 100 -15.80 2.56 -4.46
C SER A 100 -14.28 2.59 -4.54
N TYR A 101 -13.65 1.43 -4.37
CA TYR A 101 -12.21 1.29 -4.58
C TYR A 101 -11.89 0.14 -5.52
N LYS A 102 -10.73 0.22 -6.13
CA LYS A 102 -10.12 -0.85 -6.91
C LYS A 102 -8.67 -1.00 -6.47
N LEU A 103 -8.22 -2.24 -6.39
CA LEU A 103 -6.82 -2.56 -6.16
C LEU A 103 -6.37 -3.51 -7.25
N GLN A 104 -5.56 -3.01 -8.17
CA GLN A 104 -5.09 -3.76 -9.35
C GLN A 104 -3.59 -3.56 -9.49
N ALA A 105 -2.86 -4.66 -9.61
CA ALA A 105 -1.40 -4.66 -9.74
C ALA A 105 -0.69 -3.82 -8.67
N GLY A 106 -1.16 -3.89 -7.42
CA GLY A 106 -0.61 -3.14 -6.29
C GLY A 106 -0.97 -1.65 -6.27
N LYS A 107 -1.79 -1.17 -7.21
CA LYS A 107 -2.24 0.21 -7.26
C LYS A 107 -3.66 0.35 -6.71
N LEU A 108 -3.80 1.08 -5.62
CA LEU A 108 -5.09 1.44 -5.04
C LEU A 108 -5.64 2.69 -5.74
N SER A 109 -6.89 2.65 -6.11
CA SER A 109 -7.64 3.82 -6.56
C SER A 109 -8.99 3.88 -5.84
N ILE A 110 -9.36 5.05 -5.37
CA ILE A 110 -10.67 5.33 -4.77
C ILE A 110 -11.39 6.27 -5.73
N SER A 111 -12.62 5.93 -6.12
CA SER A 111 -13.46 6.84 -6.90
C SER A 111 -13.72 8.11 -6.09
N THR A 112 -13.91 9.26 -6.74
CA THR A 112 -14.24 10.50 -6.04
C THR A 112 -15.40 10.25 -5.08
N PRO A 113 -15.18 10.32 -3.76
CA PRO A 113 -16.22 10.00 -2.79
C PRO A 113 -17.35 11.04 -2.83
N ALA A 114 -18.59 10.55 -2.74
CA ALA A 114 -19.73 11.40 -2.48
C ALA A 114 -19.87 11.59 -0.97
N SER A 115 -20.19 12.80 -0.50
CA SER A 115 -20.43 13.09 0.91
C SER A 115 -21.85 13.61 1.17
N THR A 116 -22.30 13.49 2.40
CA THR A 116 -23.46 14.21 2.88
C THR A 116 -23.16 15.72 2.85
N ARG A 117 -24.19 16.56 2.79
CA ARG A 117 -24.03 18.03 2.66
C ARG A 117 -24.56 18.73 3.90
N MET A 118 -24.14 18.28 5.08
CA MET A 118 -24.43 18.99 6.31
C MET A 118 -23.48 20.19 6.44
N ALA A 119 -23.97 21.27 7.05
CA ALA A 119 -23.12 22.40 7.36
C ALA A 119 -22.07 21.98 8.40
N CYS A 120 -20.81 22.26 8.11
CA CYS A 120 -19.74 22.03 9.06
C CYS A 120 -19.77 23.10 10.17
N ALA A 121 -19.35 22.73 11.37
CA ALA A 121 -19.31 23.63 12.52
C ALA A 121 -18.35 24.82 12.32
N SER A 122 -17.35 24.68 11.42
CA SER A 122 -16.45 25.76 11.06
C SER A 122 -15.98 25.67 9.62
N PRO A 123 -15.55 26.81 9.01
CA PRO A 123 -14.96 26.82 7.68
C PRO A 123 -13.73 25.93 7.54
N GLU A 124 -12.91 25.81 8.60
CA GLU A 124 -11.70 24.99 8.62
C GLU A 124 -12.04 23.50 8.47
N ARG A 125 -13.13 23.03 9.09
CA ARG A 125 -13.61 21.66 8.92
C ARG A 125 -14.14 21.42 7.52
N ALA A 126 -14.83 22.38 6.93
CA ALA A 126 -15.29 22.29 5.54
C ALA A 126 -14.10 22.18 4.57
N GLN A 127 -13.06 23.00 4.79
CA GLN A 127 -11.82 22.93 3.98
C GLN A 127 -11.09 21.59 4.18
N LEU A 128 -11.01 21.10 5.41
CA LEU A 128 -10.40 19.81 5.73
C LEU A 128 -11.12 18.66 5.01
N GLU A 129 -12.46 18.64 5.06
CA GLU A 129 -13.25 17.65 4.32
C GLU A 129 -12.93 17.66 2.83
N VAL A 130 -12.96 18.84 2.20
CA VAL A 130 -12.65 18.97 0.76
C VAL A 130 -11.24 18.44 0.47
N ALA A 131 -10.26 18.82 1.28
CA ALA A 131 -8.89 18.38 1.12
C ALA A 131 -8.74 16.85 1.32
N TYR A 132 -9.41 16.28 2.32
CA TYR A 132 -9.38 14.86 2.62
C TYR A 132 -10.02 14.03 1.49
N LEU A 133 -11.22 14.39 1.03
CA LEU A 133 -11.89 13.67 -0.05
C LEU A 133 -11.10 13.75 -1.36
N LYS A 134 -10.47 14.90 -1.63
CA LYS A 134 -9.56 15.05 -2.77
C LYS A 134 -8.32 14.15 -2.61
N ALA A 135 -7.71 14.10 -1.44
CA ALA A 135 -6.55 13.25 -1.17
C ALA A 135 -6.88 11.77 -1.39
N LEU A 136 -8.06 11.30 -0.98
CA LEU A 136 -8.52 9.93 -1.24
C LEU A 136 -8.67 9.61 -2.73
N ALA A 137 -9.08 10.59 -3.54
CA ALA A 137 -9.21 10.41 -5.00
C ALA A 137 -7.84 10.45 -5.72
N ASP A 138 -6.84 11.09 -5.12
CA ASP A 138 -5.53 11.36 -5.73
C ASP A 138 -4.40 10.45 -5.19
N ILE A 139 -4.71 9.30 -4.62
CA ILE A 139 -3.72 8.34 -4.10
C ILE A 139 -2.79 7.88 -5.22
N ARG A 140 -1.48 8.10 -5.03
CA ARG A 140 -0.43 7.64 -5.93
C ARG A 140 0.09 6.25 -5.55
N SER A 141 0.32 6.03 -4.27
CA SER A 141 0.75 4.77 -3.71
C SER A 141 0.27 4.61 -2.28
N PHE A 142 0.24 3.37 -1.81
CA PHE A 142 -0.04 3.08 -0.42
C PHE A 142 0.92 2.01 0.11
N THR A 143 1.09 1.97 1.41
CA THR A 143 1.82 0.92 2.12
C THR A 143 1.02 0.44 3.31
N LEU A 144 1.11 -0.86 3.57
CA LEU A 144 0.67 -1.50 4.79
C LEU A 144 1.92 -1.98 5.54
N ASP A 145 1.95 -1.88 6.84
CA ASP A 145 3.00 -2.50 7.63
C ASP A 145 2.97 -4.03 7.47
N SER A 146 4.13 -4.67 7.69
CA SER A 146 4.28 -6.11 7.53
C SER A 146 3.53 -6.87 8.64
N GLY A 147 2.96 -8.02 8.27
CA GLY A 147 2.26 -8.91 9.20
C GLY A 147 0.94 -9.44 8.63
N SER A 148 0.40 -10.48 9.27
CA SER A 148 -0.89 -11.08 8.89
C SER A 148 -2.07 -10.14 9.15
N THR A 149 -1.90 -9.18 10.05
CA THR A 149 -2.91 -8.18 10.40
C THR A 149 -2.24 -6.81 10.45
N PRO A 150 -2.13 -6.11 9.31
CA PRO A 150 -1.54 -4.78 9.25
C PRO A 150 -2.25 -3.81 10.21
N ARG A 151 -1.47 -3.00 10.90
CA ARG A 151 -1.96 -2.02 11.89
C ARG A 151 -1.81 -0.58 11.43
N HIS A 152 -0.97 -0.34 10.43
CA HIS A 152 -0.74 0.98 9.85
C HIS A 152 -0.93 0.95 8.34
N LEU A 153 -1.59 1.97 7.84
CA LEU A 153 -1.81 2.21 6.41
C LEU A 153 -1.34 3.63 6.11
N THR A 154 -0.50 3.77 5.10
CA THR A 154 -0.01 5.09 4.66
C THR A 154 -0.39 5.32 3.20
N PHE A 155 -0.93 6.49 2.91
CA PHE A 155 -1.16 6.98 1.55
C PHE A 155 -0.18 8.08 1.19
N ASN A 156 0.46 7.94 0.03
CA ASN A 156 1.18 9.02 -0.62
C ASN A 156 0.27 9.58 -1.73
N VAL A 157 0.00 10.86 -1.68
CA VAL A 157 -0.93 11.56 -2.57
C VAL A 157 -0.16 12.30 -3.66
N SER A 158 -0.76 12.46 -4.83
CA SER A 158 -0.12 13.11 -5.99
C SER A 158 0.37 14.53 -5.71
N GLY A 159 -0.26 15.25 -4.78
CA GLY A 159 0.16 16.58 -4.33
C GLY A 159 1.36 16.61 -3.38
N GLY A 160 1.87 15.42 -2.95
CA GLY A 160 2.96 15.32 -1.98
C GLY A 160 2.51 15.20 -0.53
N ASP A 161 1.22 15.27 -0.26
CA ASP A 161 0.68 14.96 1.07
C ASP A 161 0.86 13.49 1.42
N VAL A 162 1.09 13.21 2.71
CA VAL A 162 1.16 11.87 3.28
C VAL A 162 0.11 11.73 4.38
N LEU A 163 -0.76 10.73 4.24
CA LEU A 163 -1.79 10.42 5.22
C LEU A 163 -1.45 9.09 5.90
N GLU A 164 -1.39 9.08 7.22
CA GLU A 164 -1.07 7.89 8.03
C GLU A 164 -2.29 7.50 8.87
N PHE A 165 -2.63 6.23 8.83
CA PHE A 165 -3.81 5.69 9.50
C PHE A 165 -3.40 4.57 10.44
N ALA A 166 -4.10 4.49 11.57
CA ALA A 166 -4.05 3.33 12.47
C ALA A 166 -5.31 2.48 12.31
N ARG A 167 -5.14 1.15 12.32
CA ARG A 167 -6.25 0.21 12.27
C ARG A 167 -7.09 0.27 13.54
N ARG A 168 -8.38 0.20 13.37
CA ARG A 168 -9.36 0.12 14.47
C ARG A 168 -10.12 -1.20 14.39
N GLN A 169 -11.07 -1.40 15.29
CA GLN A 169 -11.94 -2.58 15.25
C GLN A 169 -12.61 -2.68 13.87
N ASP A 170 -12.40 -3.80 13.22
CA ASP A 170 -12.92 -4.04 11.89
C ASP A 170 -14.46 -4.13 11.89
N PRO A 171 -15.13 -3.77 10.79
CA PRO A 171 -16.55 -3.98 10.65
C PRO A 171 -16.87 -5.47 10.63
N PRO A 172 -18.10 -5.88 11.01
CA PRO A 172 -18.50 -7.27 10.91
C PRO A 172 -18.44 -7.74 9.46
N THR A 173 -18.06 -9.01 9.28
CA THR A 173 -18.13 -9.66 7.97
C THR A 173 -19.58 -9.84 7.56
N PRO A 174 -19.97 -9.49 6.32
CA PRO A 174 -21.30 -9.80 5.80
C PRO A 174 -21.55 -11.32 5.86
N GLN A 175 -22.74 -11.72 6.29
CA GLN A 175 -23.19 -13.11 6.28
C GLN A 175 -23.85 -13.44 4.96
#